data_51302a4fc5bcc5cffe340585ccaa7e1d
#
_entry.id   51302a4fc5bcc5cffe340585ccaa7e1d
#
_cell.length_a   1.000
_cell.length_b   1.000
_cell.length_c   1.000
_cell.angle_alpha   90.00
_cell.angle_beta   90.00
_cell.angle_gamma   90.00
#
_symmetry.space_group_name_H-M   'P 1'
#
loop_
_entity.id
_entity.type
_entity.pdbx_description
1 polymer ?
#
loop_
_entity_poly.entity_id
_entity_poly.type
_entity_poly.pdbx_seq_one_letter_code
_entity_poly.pdbx_strand_id
1 'polypeptide(L)'
;MIICILLRDKAKVTQERRMVMFNIIEMLFPIIFLLVFIMIIVTFVKRIAAWHKNNSSPRLTVSARIVGKRQNTTHNNQPNAGDISGAHGYHTISSTSYYITFQVESGDRMELSVSGTEYGMLSEGDTGKLTFQGTRYLDFNRNV
;
A
#
# COMPACT_ATOMS: atom_id res chain seq x y z
N MET A 1 -31.81 46.30 -34.77
CA MET A 1 -31.15 46.93 -33.59
C MET A 1 -31.29 46.07 -32.32
N ILE A 2 -32.51 45.63 -31.95
CA ILE A 2 -32.78 44.83 -30.72
C ILE A 2 -32.07 43.47 -30.66
N ILE A 3 -32.02 42.74 -31.77
CA ILE A 3 -31.36 41.42 -31.86
C ILE A 3 -29.85 41.51 -31.59
N CYS A 4 -29.21 42.59 -32.05
CA CYS A 4 -27.78 42.81 -31.82
C CYS A 4 -27.43 43.04 -30.34
N ILE A 5 -28.33 43.70 -29.62
CA ILE A 5 -28.20 43.97 -28.17
C ILE A 5 -28.35 42.65 -27.37
N LEU A 6 -29.35 41.83 -27.72
CA LEU A 6 -29.59 40.52 -27.07
C LEU A 6 -28.45 39.51 -27.30
N LEU A 7 -27.85 39.50 -28.49
CA LEU A 7 -26.69 38.66 -28.78
C LEU A 7 -25.44 39.11 -28.02
N ARG A 8 -25.28 40.41 -27.86
CA ARG A 8 -24.18 41.03 -27.10
C ARG A 8 -24.27 40.72 -25.61
N ASP A 9 -25.49 40.74 -25.03
CA ASP A 9 -25.72 40.40 -23.63
C ASP A 9 -25.50 38.90 -23.37
N LYS A 10 -25.97 38.01 -24.26
CA LYS A 10 -25.68 36.57 -24.16
C LYS A 10 -24.18 36.27 -24.22
N ALA A 11 -23.45 36.95 -25.11
CA ALA A 11 -22.00 36.78 -25.21
C ALA A 11 -21.27 37.23 -23.93
N LYS A 12 -21.67 38.35 -23.33
CA LYS A 12 -21.10 38.84 -22.06
C LYS A 12 -21.36 37.86 -20.91
N VAL A 13 -22.59 37.41 -20.75
CA VAL A 13 -22.95 36.41 -19.70
C VAL A 13 -22.18 35.10 -19.86
N THR A 14 -21.98 34.65 -21.12
CA THR A 14 -21.18 33.45 -21.38
C THR A 14 -19.71 33.66 -21.05
N GLN A 15 -19.18 34.83 -21.31
CA GLN A 15 -17.79 35.18 -20.99
C GLN A 15 -17.54 35.30 -19.50
N GLU A 16 -18.46 35.92 -18.75
CA GLU A 16 -18.40 35.98 -17.29
C GLU A 16 -18.47 34.59 -16.65
N ARG A 17 -19.36 33.70 -17.12
CA ARG A 17 -19.43 32.30 -16.64
C ARG A 17 -18.14 31.54 -16.87
N ARG A 18 -17.48 31.74 -18.02
CA ARG A 18 -16.17 31.10 -18.30
C ARG A 18 -15.10 31.62 -17.36
N MET A 19 -15.03 32.93 -17.12
CA MET A 19 -14.03 33.51 -16.19
C MET A 19 -14.23 33.01 -14.76
N VAL A 20 -15.47 32.94 -14.30
CA VAL A 20 -15.78 32.40 -12.95
C VAL A 20 -15.37 30.91 -12.85
N MET A 21 -15.63 30.10 -13.88
CA MET A 21 -15.21 28.68 -13.88
C MET A 21 -13.68 28.53 -13.89
N PHE A 22 -12.96 29.34 -14.66
CA PHE A 22 -11.51 29.34 -14.66
C PHE A 22 -10.93 29.73 -13.29
N ASN A 23 -11.46 30.77 -12.65
CA ASN A 23 -11.03 31.17 -11.32
C ASN A 23 -11.27 30.09 -10.25
N ILE A 24 -12.38 29.37 -10.34
CA ILE A 24 -12.67 28.25 -9.43
C ILE A 24 -11.68 27.10 -9.64
N ILE A 25 -11.37 26.76 -10.89
CA ILE A 25 -10.41 25.69 -11.21
C ILE A 25 -9.00 26.08 -10.76
N GLU A 26 -8.57 27.31 -11.00
CA GLU A 26 -7.26 27.81 -10.57
C GLU A 26 -7.13 27.80 -9.04
N MET A 27 -8.21 28.03 -8.29
CA MET A 27 -8.21 27.99 -6.83
C MET A 27 -8.29 26.58 -6.27
N LEU A 28 -9.04 25.67 -6.93
CA LEU A 28 -9.20 24.27 -6.52
C LEU A 28 -7.94 23.43 -6.78
N PHE A 29 -7.27 23.67 -7.87
CA PHE A 29 -6.08 22.87 -8.26
C PHE A 29 -4.97 22.89 -7.19
N PRO A 30 -4.51 24.03 -6.68
CA PRO A 30 -3.48 24.05 -5.63
C PRO A 30 -3.95 23.44 -4.33
N ILE A 31 -5.24 23.51 -3.99
CA ILE A 31 -5.80 22.92 -2.77
C ILE A 31 -5.75 21.38 -2.88
N ILE A 32 -6.22 20.84 -4.01
CA ILE A 32 -6.18 19.39 -4.25
C ILE A 32 -4.74 18.89 -4.27
N PHE A 33 -3.84 19.60 -4.94
CA PHE A 33 -2.42 19.28 -4.98
C PHE A 33 -1.80 19.24 -3.58
N LEU A 34 -2.11 20.24 -2.74
CA LEU A 34 -1.63 20.32 -1.37
C LEU A 34 -2.14 19.12 -0.53
N LEU A 35 -3.42 18.76 -0.67
CA LEU A 35 -4.00 17.61 0.05
C LEU A 35 -3.31 16.29 -0.34
N VAL A 36 -3.10 16.07 -1.64
CA VAL A 36 -2.38 14.88 -2.13
C VAL A 36 -0.94 14.88 -1.62
N PHE A 37 -0.26 16.01 -1.63
CA PHE A 37 1.11 16.14 -1.13
C PHE A 37 1.21 15.84 0.37
N ILE A 38 0.29 16.36 1.18
CA ILE A 38 0.21 16.05 2.61
C ILE A 38 -0.03 14.55 2.83
N MET A 39 -0.91 13.92 2.06
CA MET A 39 -1.18 12.48 2.15
C MET A 39 0.07 11.65 1.85
N ILE A 40 0.86 12.04 0.86
CA ILE A 40 2.13 11.40 0.52
C ILE A 40 3.11 11.53 1.70
N ILE A 41 3.29 12.74 2.24
CA ILE A 41 4.20 12.98 3.38
C ILE A 41 3.79 12.14 4.59
N VAL A 42 2.51 12.11 4.95
CA VAL A 42 2.01 11.32 6.08
C VAL A 42 2.30 9.82 5.88
N THR A 43 2.15 9.32 4.65
CA THR A 43 2.46 7.92 4.33
C THR A 43 3.94 7.62 4.48
N PHE A 44 4.81 8.52 4.02
CA PHE A 44 6.26 8.41 4.18
C PHE A 44 6.68 8.42 5.65
N VAL A 45 6.17 9.37 6.43
CA VAL A 45 6.48 9.47 7.88
C VAL A 45 6.07 8.20 8.62
N LYS A 46 4.90 7.65 8.34
CA LYS A 46 4.46 6.38 8.96
C LYS A 46 5.38 5.21 8.61
N ARG A 47 5.85 5.12 7.37
CA ARG A 47 6.81 4.08 6.94
C ARG A 47 8.17 4.22 7.62
N ILE A 48 8.68 5.45 7.70
CA ILE A 48 9.95 5.75 8.38
C ILE A 48 9.85 5.46 9.88
N ALA A 49 8.74 5.83 10.53
CA ALA A 49 8.52 5.56 11.95
C ALA A 49 8.47 4.06 12.26
N ALA A 50 7.81 3.27 11.42
CA ALA A 50 7.78 1.81 11.55
C ALA A 50 9.17 1.19 11.34
N TRP A 51 9.92 1.67 10.34
CA TRP A 51 11.28 1.22 10.09
C TRP A 51 12.21 1.57 11.25
N HIS A 52 12.13 2.79 11.77
CA HIS A 52 12.94 3.24 12.90
C HIS A 52 12.64 2.44 14.16
N LYS A 53 11.35 2.19 14.46
CA LYS A 53 10.93 1.35 15.59
C LYS A 53 11.51 -0.06 15.50
N ASN A 54 11.45 -0.69 14.32
CA ASN A 54 12.01 -2.03 14.13
C ASN A 54 13.55 -2.02 14.22
N ASN A 55 14.19 -1.00 13.68
CA ASN A 55 15.67 -0.92 13.66
C ASN A 55 16.27 -0.59 15.03
N SER A 56 15.55 0.12 15.90
CA SER A 56 15.96 0.40 17.29
C SER A 56 15.60 -0.72 18.27
N SER A 57 14.79 -1.72 17.85
CA SER A 57 14.51 -2.89 18.65
C SER A 57 15.75 -3.80 18.72
N PRO A 58 16.06 -4.40 19.88
CA PRO A 58 17.15 -5.37 19.97
C PRO A 58 16.84 -6.60 19.10
N ARG A 59 17.89 -7.20 18.54
CA ARG A 59 17.79 -8.53 17.94
C ARG A 59 17.65 -9.56 19.05
N LEU A 60 16.61 -10.34 18.98
CA LEU A 60 16.33 -11.40 19.93
C LEU A 60 16.43 -12.76 19.21
N THR A 61 17.06 -13.72 19.88
CA THR A 61 17.08 -15.12 19.44
C THR A 61 16.47 -15.96 20.54
N VAL A 62 15.36 -16.63 20.26
CA VAL A 62 14.59 -17.41 21.22
C VAL A 62 14.27 -18.79 20.63
N SER A 63 14.10 -19.77 21.50
CA SER A 63 13.57 -21.06 21.09
C SER A 63 12.10 -20.92 20.73
N ALA A 64 11.72 -21.45 19.56
CA ALA A 64 10.35 -21.33 19.08
C ALA A 64 9.95 -22.58 18.28
N ARG A 65 8.64 -22.80 18.21
CA ARG A 65 8.01 -23.82 17.38
C ARG A 65 7.06 -23.15 16.39
N ILE A 66 7.04 -23.65 15.16
CA ILE A 66 6.09 -23.22 14.15
C ILE A 66 4.73 -23.87 14.43
N VAL A 67 3.70 -23.06 14.65
CA VAL A 67 2.35 -23.53 15.00
C VAL A 67 1.30 -23.19 13.94
N GLY A 68 1.66 -22.40 12.93
CA GLY A 68 0.77 -22.09 11.82
C GLY A 68 1.46 -21.38 10.68
N LYS A 69 0.94 -21.59 9.49
CA LYS A 69 1.39 -20.96 8.23
C LYS A 69 0.19 -20.36 7.52
N ARG A 70 0.31 -19.14 7.03
CA ARG A 70 -0.76 -18.44 6.30
C ARG A 70 -0.20 -17.70 5.11
N GLN A 71 -0.91 -17.76 4.01
CA GLN A 71 -0.66 -16.91 2.84
C GLN A 71 -1.85 -15.97 2.62
N ASN A 72 -1.55 -14.76 2.18
CA ASN A 72 -2.56 -13.77 1.80
C ASN A 72 -2.28 -13.32 0.37
N THR A 73 -3.19 -13.65 -0.56
CA THR A 73 -3.09 -13.28 -1.96
C THR A 73 -4.10 -12.17 -2.26
N THR A 74 -3.59 -11.04 -2.72
CA THR A 74 -4.40 -9.92 -3.17
C THR A 74 -4.38 -9.86 -4.69
N HIS A 75 -5.57 -9.81 -5.29
CA HIS A 75 -5.74 -9.63 -6.73
C HIS A 75 -6.14 -8.18 -7.01
N ASN A 76 -5.40 -7.52 -7.88
CA ASN A 76 -5.71 -6.16 -8.33
C ASN A 76 -5.95 -6.18 -9.83
N ASN A 77 -7.18 -5.84 -10.26
CA ASN A 77 -7.55 -5.76 -11.66
C ASN A 77 -7.28 -4.35 -12.16
N GLN A 78 -6.32 -4.21 -13.07
CA GLN A 78 -6.05 -2.95 -13.75
C GLN A 78 -6.64 -2.98 -15.16
N PRO A 79 -7.42 -1.95 -15.56
CA PRO A 79 -7.88 -1.85 -16.94
C PRO A 79 -6.68 -1.62 -17.87
N ASN A 80 -6.63 -2.34 -18.97
CA ASN A 80 -5.66 -2.08 -20.04
C ASN A 80 -5.98 -0.72 -20.67
N ALA A 81 -5.17 0.30 -20.39
CA ALA A 81 -5.24 1.57 -21.08
C ALA A 81 -4.48 1.46 -22.42
N GLY A 82 -5.22 1.34 -23.52
CA GLY A 82 -4.68 1.63 -24.83
C GLY A 82 -4.18 0.46 -25.66
N ASP A 83 -5.02 -0.56 -25.88
CA ASP A 83 -4.84 -1.39 -27.06
C ASP A 83 -5.57 -0.74 -28.25
N ILE A 84 -4.84 -0.50 -29.34
CA ILE A 84 -5.33 0.07 -30.62
C ILE A 84 -6.45 -0.80 -31.25
N SER A 85 -6.57 -2.06 -30.80
CA SER A 85 -7.59 -3.01 -31.31
C SER A 85 -8.99 -2.82 -30.68
N GLY A 86 -9.17 -1.91 -29.72
CA GLY A 86 -10.46 -1.65 -29.08
C GLY A 86 -10.94 -2.76 -28.12
N ALA A 87 -10.14 -3.77 -27.86
CA ALA A 87 -10.44 -4.82 -26.90
C ALA A 87 -10.12 -4.30 -25.48
N HIS A 88 -11.15 -3.90 -24.75
CA HIS A 88 -11.03 -3.53 -23.34
C HIS A 88 -10.84 -4.79 -22.48
N GLY A 89 -9.58 -5.14 -22.20
CA GLY A 89 -9.20 -6.22 -21.31
C GLY A 89 -8.78 -5.71 -19.92
N TYR A 90 -8.88 -6.58 -18.91
CA TYR A 90 -8.31 -6.34 -17.58
C TYR A 90 -7.05 -7.18 -17.42
N HIS A 91 -5.99 -6.56 -16.90
CA HIS A 91 -4.80 -7.27 -16.47
C HIS A 91 -4.88 -7.48 -14.95
N THR A 92 -4.85 -8.74 -14.49
CA THR A 92 -4.89 -9.07 -13.07
C THR A 92 -3.46 -9.21 -12.55
N ILE A 93 -3.08 -8.34 -11.62
CA ILE A 93 -1.82 -8.42 -10.89
C ILE A 93 -2.09 -9.09 -9.56
N SER A 94 -1.44 -10.24 -9.31
CA SER A 94 -1.52 -10.95 -8.04
C SER A 94 -0.28 -10.67 -7.20
N SER A 95 -0.48 -10.34 -5.93
CA SER A 95 0.59 -10.21 -4.93
C SER A 95 0.29 -11.13 -3.75
N THR A 96 1.25 -12.01 -3.42
CA THR A 96 1.11 -12.95 -2.30
C THR A 96 2.10 -12.59 -1.20
N SER A 97 1.59 -12.48 0.02
CA SER A 97 2.36 -12.29 1.25
C SER A 97 2.27 -13.55 2.10
N TYR A 98 3.40 -13.94 2.67
CA TYR A 98 3.52 -15.17 3.46
C TYR A 98 3.78 -14.83 4.92
N TYR A 99 3.12 -15.57 5.82
CA TYR A 99 3.20 -15.39 7.27
C TYR A 99 3.37 -16.72 7.96
N ILE A 100 4.21 -16.73 8.99
CA ILE A 100 4.42 -17.89 9.86
C ILE A 100 4.16 -17.48 11.30
N THR A 101 3.38 -18.29 12.01
CA THR A 101 3.11 -18.12 13.44
C THR A 101 4.07 -18.98 14.23
N PHE A 102 4.88 -18.34 15.05
CA PHE A 102 5.83 -18.97 15.97
C PHE A 102 5.27 -18.93 17.38
N GLN A 103 5.38 -20.03 18.10
CA GLN A 103 5.13 -20.10 19.53
C GLN A 103 6.48 -20.20 20.25
N VAL A 104 6.77 -19.22 21.11
CA VAL A 104 8.00 -19.18 21.90
C VAL A 104 7.84 -19.95 23.20
N GLU A 105 8.95 -20.19 23.94
CA GLU A 105 8.96 -20.99 25.18
C GLU A 105 8.01 -20.42 26.26
N SER A 106 7.77 -19.11 26.29
CA SER A 106 6.78 -18.50 27.20
C SER A 106 5.34 -18.93 26.91
N GLY A 107 5.07 -19.56 25.77
CA GLY A 107 3.73 -19.87 25.28
C GLY A 107 3.12 -18.81 24.39
N ASP A 108 3.73 -17.61 24.30
CA ASP A 108 3.27 -16.53 23.46
C ASP A 108 3.39 -16.90 21.98
N ARG A 109 2.45 -16.38 21.19
CA ARG A 109 2.43 -16.56 19.74
C ARG A 109 2.68 -15.24 19.03
N MET A 110 3.55 -15.27 18.03
CA MET A 110 3.82 -14.13 17.17
C MET A 110 3.75 -14.53 15.70
N GLU A 111 3.08 -13.72 14.89
CA GLU A 111 3.03 -13.91 13.45
C GLU A 111 4.04 -12.96 12.79
N LEU A 112 4.95 -13.53 11.99
CA LEU A 112 5.98 -12.78 11.28
C LEU A 112 5.82 -12.99 9.77
N SER A 113 6.04 -11.90 9.01
CA SER A 113 6.09 -11.97 7.55
C SER A 113 7.43 -12.55 7.11
N VAL A 114 7.38 -13.52 6.21
CA VAL A 114 8.56 -14.21 5.68
C VAL A 114 8.59 -14.16 4.14
N SER A 115 9.75 -14.47 3.55
CA SER A 115 9.84 -14.62 2.10
C SER A 115 9.13 -15.90 1.63
N GLY A 116 8.76 -15.96 0.34
CA GLY A 116 8.19 -17.18 -0.23
C GLY A 116 9.12 -18.39 -0.15
N THR A 117 10.43 -18.16 -0.24
CA THR A 117 11.46 -19.21 -0.09
C THR A 117 11.46 -19.79 1.31
N GLU A 118 11.50 -18.93 2.33
CA GLU A 118 11.42 -19.34 3.74
C GLU A 118 10.12 -20.10 4.05
N TYR A 119 9.01 -19.56 3.54
CA TYR A 119 7.70 -20.21 3.69
C TYR A 119 7.66 -21.62 3.11
N GLY A 120 8.35 -21.86 1.99
CA GLY A 120 8.45 -23.18 1.36
C GLY A 120 9.33 -24.17 2.12
N MET A 121 10.39 -23.69 2.78
CA MET A 121 11.35 -24.54 3.50
C MET A 121 10.90 -24.91 4.92
N LEU A 122 10.05 -24.12 5.54
CA LEU A 122 9.61 -24.30 6.92
C LEU A 122 8.27 -25.01 6.98
N SER A 123 8.12 -25.93 7.94
CA SER A 123 6.91 -26.74 8.15
C SER A 123 6.31 -26.52 9.53
N GLU A 124 4.99 -26.68 9.63
CA GLU A 124 4.31 -26.68 10.93
C GLU A 124 4.85 -27.84 11.78
N GLY A 125 5.14 -27.55 13.04
CA GLY A 125 5.76 -28.50 13.96
C GLY A 125 7.27 -28.36 14.06
N ASP A 126 7.94 -27.69 13.11
CA ASP A 126 9.38 -27.44 13.20
C ASP A 126 9.73 -26.68 14.48
N THR A 127 10.79 -27.11 15.15
CA THR A 127 11.35 -26.47 16.35
C THR A 127 12.76 -25.97 16.06
N GLY A 128 13.11 -24.83 16.64
CA GLY A 128 14.42 -24.22 16.39
C GLY A 128 14.60 -22.90 17.10
N LYS A 129 15.66 -22.18 16.70
CA LYS A 129 15.97 -20.85 17.20
C LYS A 129 15.46 -19.79 16.21
N LEU A 130 14.47 -19.00 16.64
CA LEU A 130 13.94 -17.88 15.90
C LEU A 130 14.74 -16.63 16.24
N THR A 131 15.26 -15.95 15.23
CA THR A 131 15.88 -14.64 15.34
C THR A 131 14.99 -13.60 14.68
N PHE A 132 14.63 -12.57 15.44
CA PHE A 132 13.77 -11.48 14.96
C PHE A 132 14.17 -10.15 15.57
N GLN A 133 13.70 -9.06 14.95
CA GLN A 133 13.94 -7.70 15.41
C GLN A 133 12.65 -6.88 15.33
N GLY A 134 12.04 -6.60 16.47
CA GLY A 134 10.71 -6.02 16.51
C GLY A 134 9.68 -6.95 15.83
N THR A 135 9.09 -6.51 14.71
CA THR A 135 8.14 -7.30 13.92
C THR A 135 8.79 -7.92 12.66
N ARG A 136 10.12 -7.79 12.52
CA ARG A 136 10.84 -8.30 11.36
C ARG A 136 11.41 -9.68 11.65
N TYR A 137 11.05 -10.67 10.85
CA TYR A 137 11.72 -11.95 10.77
C TYR A 137 13.14 -11.75 10.21
N LEU A 138 14.14 -12.40 10.80
CA LEU A 138 15.52 -12.41 10.33
C LEU A 138 15.98 -13.80 9.92
N ASP A 139 15.78 -14.79 10.78
CA ASP A 139 16.25 -16.15 10.55
C ASP A 139 15.53 -17.17 11.45
N PHE A 140 15.43 -18.41 11.00
CA PHE A 140 14.98 -19.54 11.81
C PHE A 140 15.88 -20.74 11.59
N ASN A 141 16.67 -21.07 12.61
CA ASN A 141 17.59 -22.20 12.61
C ASN A 141 16.91 -23.42 13.21
N ARG A 142 16.49 -24.35 12.34
CA ARG A 142 15.79 -25.57 12.72
C ARG A 142 16.73 -26.50 13.49
N ASN A 143 16.26 -27.03 14.61
CA ASN A 143 16.93 -28.17 15.27
C ASN A 143 16.65 -29.42 14.46
N VAL A 144 17.69 -30.02 13.90
CA VAL A 144 17.65 -31.31 13.18
C VAL A 144 17.73 -32.45 14.19
#